data_944bd161358137ee3d700e35a34d895e
#
_entry.id   944bd161358137ee3d700e35a34d895e
#
_cell.length_a   1.000
_cell.length_b   1.000
_cell.length_c   1.000
_cell.angle_alpha   90.00
_cell.angle_beta   90.00
_cell.angle_gamma   90.00
#
_symmetry.space_group_name_H-M   'P 1'
#
loop_
_entity.id
_entity.type
_entity.pdbx_description
1 polymer ?
#
loop_
_entity_poly.entity_id
_entity_poly.type
_entity_poly.pdbx_seq_one_letter_code
_entity_poly.pdbx_strand_id
1 'polypeptide(L)'
;MSGWSPASALRWLFDPEHGASGRLIPRWIFLRALGLIFYSAFFSLLPQIRGLIGPHGILPAGEYLQALAERFGHTAYWYAPTVLWFSGSAHMLTGICWAGMIASVLLVLNFWPRGMLAICLACFLSFVSAAQDFSAYQSDGMLLEAGFISLFFAPAGFRPGWGEENRPSRASLFLPVWECFRIYFESGVAKIMGGDPQWRNFTALDEYYQNGPLPTWIGWYMQHLPHLFHAATAMGTLTLELGLAWMMFLPRRLHILCFLIITPWQIGIILSANYTFLNYLVLALGILLLDDRFVLPWLPRLMKRSYLTTKEAKPLNVPAPEDKWRTRLRAQVPGLKIAVTAGMLTWIFYATLAQMVWMVKPWPRWTTPVSALEPFRIANRYGLFAVMTRGRYEIEFQGSDDGQTWLIYPFRFKPQDPSKAPGIYAPYQPRFDWNLWFASLSTWRQEPIVVRTEESLLRGDADVLLLFAGNPFPHSPPRQVRAVIWQYWFTTPAEKRSQGTWWRRQQLGLYAPTLERQPDGRIAVLEWPPAMEPRE
;
A
#
# COMPACT_ATOMS: atom_id res chain seq x y z
N MET A 1 -20.38 -1.01 -44.07
CA MET A 1 -20.10 -1.38 -42.66
C MET A 1 -19.28 -2.65 -42.69
N SER A 2 -17.95 -2.56 -42.68
CA SER A 2 -17.04 -3.73 -42.63
C SER A 2 -17.22 -4.39 -41.26
N GLY A 3 -17.74 -5.61 -41.25
CA GLY A 3 -18.02 -6.37 -40.04
C GLY A 3 -16.77 -6.59 -39.18
N TRP A 4 -16.78 -6.06 -37.99
CA TRP A 4 -15.77 -6.35 -36.97
C TRP A 4 -15.87 -7.83 -36.61
N SER A 5 -14.83 -8.62 -36.95
CA SER A 5 -14.75 -9.98 -36.47
C SER A 5 -14.26 -10.01 -35.02
N PRO A 6 -14.61 -11.02 -34.21
CA PRO A 6 -14.08 -11.16 -32.84
C PRO A 6 -12.54 -11.14 -32.78
N ALA A 7 -11.88 -11.70 -33.78
CA ALA A 7 -10.42 -11.70 -33.89
C ALA A 7 -9.85 -10.29 -34.12
N SER A 8 -10.53 -9.44 -34.89
CA SER A 8 -10.09 -8.05 -35.11
C SER A 8 -10.29 -7.20 -33.84
N ALA A 9 -11.35 -7.42 -33.07
CA ALA A 9 -11.58 -6.77 -31.79
C ALA A 9 -10.51 -7.16 -30.76
N LEU A 10 -10.17 -8.44 -30.64
CA LEU A 10 -9.09 -8.93 -29.75
C LEU A 10 -7.75 -8.28 -30.10
N ARG A 11 -7.38 -8.25 -31.39
CA ARG A 11 -6.15 -7.59 -31.82
C ARG A 11 -6.18 -6.09 -31.50
N TRP A 12 -7.26 -5.41 -31.77
CA TRP A 12 -7.39 -3.97 -31.48
C TRP A 12 -7.20 -3.65 -29.98
N LEU A 13 -7.68 -4.51 -29.07
CA LEU A 13 -7.57 -4.33 -27.63
C LEU A 13 -6.19 -4.71 -27.06
N PHE A 14 -5.67 -5.86 -27.48
CA PHE A 14 -4.55 -6.51 -26.80
C PHE A 14 -3.24 -6.51 -27.58
N ASP A 15 -3.24 -6.17 -28.87
CA ASP A 15 -2.05 -6.14 -29.69
C ASP A 15 -1.31 -4.79 -29.53
N PRO A 16 -0.03 -4.79 -29.11
CA PRO A 16 0.78 -3.57 -29.04
C PRO A 16 0.98 -2.86 -30.39
N GLU A 17 0.91 -3.57 -31.52
CA GLU A 17 0.99 -2.94 -32.85
C GLU A 17 -0.19 -1.98 -33.10
N HIS A 18 -1.36 -2.31 -32.57
CA HIS A 18 -2.56 -1.46 -32.58
C HIS A 18 -2.67 -0.59 -31.32
N GLY A 19 -1.59 -0.50 -30.53
CA GLY A 19 -1.55 0.14 -29.24
C GLY A 19 -1.86 1.63 -29.25
N ALA A 20 -2.08 2.18 -28.05
CA ALA A 20 -2.41 3.59 -27.85
C ALA A 20 -1.24 4.48 -28.24
N SER A 21 -1.40 5.27 -29.31
CA SER A 21 -0.46 6.32 -29.68
C SER A 21 -0.58 7.52 -28.75
N GLY A 22 0.53 8.22 -28.48
CA GLY A 22 0.52 9.42 -27.65
C GLY A 22 0.42 9.16 -26.14
N ARG A 23 0.87 7.99 -25.66
CA ARG A 23 0.88 7.59 -24.24
C ARG A 23 2.26 7.12 -23.74
N LEU A 24 3.32 7.42 -24.48
CA LEU A 24 4.67 6.96 -24.15
C LEU A 24 5.26 7.73 -22.97
N ILE A 25 5.10 9.06 -22.94
CA ILE A 25 5.63 9.90 -21.86
C ILE A 25 4.93 9.63 -20.54
N PRO A 26 3.58 9.64 -20.45
CA PRO A 26 2.89 9.26 -19.21
C PRO A 26 3.25 7.86 -18.71
N ARG A 27 3.34 6.87 -19.61
CA ARG A 27 3.82 5.52 -19.27
C ARG A 27 5.23 5.53 -18.69
N TRP A 28 6.13 6.26 -19.34
CA TRP A 28 7.51 6.38 -18.90
C TRP A 28 7.60 6.99 -17.50
N ILE A 29 6.88 8.08 -17.24
CA ILE A 29 6.85 8.74 -15.92
C ILE A 29 6.24 7.81 -14.87
N PHE A 30 5.09 7.20 -15.18
CA PHE A 30 4.40 6.27 -14.28
C PHE A 30 5.30 5.12 -13.82
N LEU A 31 6.01 4.46 -14.73
CA LEU A 31 6.90 3.36 -14.37
C LEU A 31 8.05 3.78 -13.45
N ARG A 32 8.55 5.04 -13.56
CA ARG A 32 9.57 5.59 -12.65
C ARG A 32 8.96 5.90 -11.29
N ALA A 33 7.79 6.51 -11.27
CA ALA A 33 7.05 6.74 -10.04
C ALA A 33 6.76 5.42 -9.32
N LEU A 34 6.30 4.38 -10.05
CA LEU A 34 6.06 3.05 -9.51
C LEU A 34 7.36 2.43 -8.93
N GLY A 35 8.50 2.58 -9.64
CA GLY A 35 9.81 2.16 -9.13
C GLY A 35 10.20 2.87 -7.84
N LEU A 36 9.97 4.19 -7.73
CA LEU A 36 10.22 4.95 -6.50
C LEU A 36 9.30 4.51 -5.35
N ILE A 37 8.07 4.15 -5.65
CA ILE A 37 7.11 3.65 -4.66
C ILE A 37 7.54 2.28 -4.14
N PHE A 38 7.94 1.35 -5.01
CA PHE A 38 8.52 0.07 -4.59
C PHE A 38 9.80 0.27 -3.77
N TYR A 39 10.66 1.21 -4.18
CA TYR A 39 11.86 1.55 -3.41
C TYR A 39 11.48 2.00 -1.99
N SER A 40 10.53 2.93 -1.85
CA SER A 40 10.07 3.40 -0.54
C SER A 40 9.48 2.27 0.30
N ALA A 41 8.71 1.36 -0.31
CA ALA A 41 8.13 0.20 0.38
C ALA A 41 9.22 -0.71 0.94
N PHE A 42 10.24 -1.09 0.15
CA PHE A 42 11.35 -1.92 0.62
C PHE A 42 12.29 -1.18 1.58
N PHE A 43 12.55 0.10 1.33
CA PHE A 43 13.39 0.93 2.21
C PHE A 43 12.78 1.05 3.61
N SER A 44 11.46 1.25 3.69
CA SER A 44 10.78 1.30 4.98
C SER A 44 10.71 -0.07 5.66
N LEU A 45 10.68 -1.14 4.89
CA LEU A 45 10.60 -2.51 5.41
C LEU A 45 11.95 -3.01 5.94
N LEU A 46 13.06 -2.65 5.31
CA LEU A 46 14.41 -3.14 5.61
C LEU A 46 14.80 -3.05 7.11
N PRO A 47 14.63 -1.89 7.80
CA PRO A 47 14.96 -1.80 9.22
C PRO A 47 13.96 -2.49 10.15
N GLN A 48 12.77 -2.85 9.65
CA GLN A 48 11.67 -3.38 10.46
C GLN A 48 11.49 -4.89 10.30
N ILE A 49 11.79 -5.45 9.12
CA ILE A 49 11.36 -6.80 8.72
C ILE A 49 11.77 -7.90 9.70
N ARG A 50 12.96 -7.78 10.31
CA ARG A 50 13.45 -8.75 11.28
C ARG A 50 12.64 -8.71 12.57
N GLY A 51 12.37 -7.52 13.09
CA GLY A 51 11.56 -7.34 14.30
C GLY A 51 10.09 -7.67 14.08
N LEU A 52 9.57 -7.52 12.86
CA LEU A 52 8.18 -7.86 12.54
C LEU A 52 7.97 -9.36 12.38
N ILE A 53 8.72 -10.00 11.46
CA ILE A 53 8.48 -11.39 11.01
C ILE A 53 9.73 -12.27 11.00
N GLY A 54 10.84 -11.79 11.54
CA GLY A 54 12.07 -12.58 11.68
C GLY A 54 11.92 -13.74 12.66
N PRO A 55 12.92 -14.64 12.77
CA PRO A 55 12.88 -15.78 13.69
C PRO A 55 12.66 -15.39 15.16
N HIS A 56 13.13 -14.21 15.57
CA HIS A 56 12.93 -13.59 16.88
C HIS A 56 12.07 -12.32 16.79
N GLY A 57 11.24 -12.23 15.76
CA GLY A 57 10.30 -11.13 15.57
C GLY A 57 8.97 -11.35 16.29
N ILE A 58 8.09 -10.36 16.23
CA ILE A 58 6.78 -10.39 16.90
C ILE A 58 5.91 -11.52 16.33
N LEU A 59 5.85 -11.68 15.00
CA LEU A 59 5.07 -12.73 14.31
C LEU A 59 5.95 -13.50 13.32
N PRO A 60 6.75 -14.50 13.78
CA PRO A 60 7.71 -15.19 12.95
C PRO A 60 7.07 -15.83 11.71
N ALA A 61 7.56 -15.45 10.51
CA ALA A 61 7.06 -15.98 9.25
C ALA A 61 7.25 -17.51 9.12
N GLY A 62 8.34 -18.07 9.69
CA GLY A 62 8.59 -19.51 9.68
C GLY A 62 7.52 -20.30 10.43
N GLU A 63 7.12 -19.85 11.62
CA GLU A 63 6.05 -20.48 12.41
C GLU A 63 4.70 -20.42 11.66
N TYR A 64 4.38 -19.27 11.08
CA TYR A 64 3.17 -19.09 10.30
C TYR A 64 3.11 -20.02 9.09
N LEU A 65 4.18 -20.10 8.31
CA LEU A 65 4.25 -20.96 7.14
C LEU A 65 4.18 -22.45 7.51
N GLN A 66 4.84 -22.84 8.60
CA GLN A 66 4.74 -24.21 9.12
C GLN A 66 3.31 -24.55 9.51
N ALA A 67 2.61 -23.70 10.24
CA ALA A 67 1.22 -23.90 10.63
C ALA A 67 0.29 -23.99 9.39
N LEU A 68 0.55 -23.21 8.34
CA LEU A 68 -0.17 -23.32 7.07
C LEU A 68 0.09 -24.68 6.39
N ALA A 69 1.34 -25.14 6.36
CA ALA A 69 1.69 -26.43 5.76
C ALA A 69 1.03 -27.60 6.50
N GLU A 70 1.02 -27.57 7.82
CA GLU A 70 0.34 -28.57 8.66
C GLU A 70 -1.17 -28.61 8.41
N ARG A 71 -1.79 -27.44 8.22
CA ARG A 71 -3.25 -27.32 8.03
C ARG A 71 -3.70 -27.64 6.62
N PHE A 72 -2.97 -27.21 5.59
CA PHE A 72 -3.39 -27.22 4.20
C PHE A 72 -2.54 -28.13 3.29
N GLY A 73 -1.46 -28.73 3.80
CA GLY A 73 -0.55 -29.54 2.99
C GLY A 73 0.01 -28.75 1.80
N HIS A 74 0.04 -29.39 0.63
CA HIS A 74 0.58 -28.76 -0.60
C HIS A 74 -0.20 -27.51 -1.06
N THR A 75 -1.46 -27.36 -0.69
CA THR A 75 -2.22 -26.16 -1.08
C THR A 75 -1.78 -24.90 -0.33
N ALA A 76 -1.01 -25.03 0.78
CA ALA A 76 -0.41 -23.93 1.49
C ALA A 76 0.46 -23.01 0.59
N TYR A 77 1.16 -23.59 -0.40
CA TYR A 77 1.96 -22.83 -1.38
C TYR A 77 1.10 -21.87 -2.24
N TRP A 78 -0.16 -22.25 -2.49
CA TRP A 78 -1.09 -21.37 -3.19
C TRP A 78 -1.63 -20.27 -2.29
N TYR A 79 -1.96 -20.57 -1.02
CA TYR A 79 -2.47 -19.58 -0.07
C TYR A 79 -1.43 -18.56 0.37
N ALA A 80 -0.17 -18.96 0.44
CA ALA A 80 0.95 -18.07 0.76
C ALA A 80 2.05 -18.17 -0.32
N PRO A 81 1.88 -17.50 -1.48
CA PRO A 81 2.86 -17.52 -2.56
C PRO A 81 4.09 -16.66 -2.17
N THR A 82 5.06 -17.28 -1.50
CA THR A 82 6.23 -16.61 -0.97
C THR A 82 7.51 -17.42 -1.22
N VAL A 83 8.62 -16.72 -1.44
CA VAL A 83 9.95 -17.35 -1.49
C VAL A 83 10.45 -17.75 -0.10
N LEU A 84 9.78 -17.32 0.98
CA LEU A 84 10.13 -17.68 2.34
C LEU A 84 9.90 -19.15 2.68
N TRP A 85 9.21 -19.91 1.83
CA TRP A 85 9.17 -21.36 1.92
C TRP A 85 10.56 -22.02 1.83
N PHE A 86 11.53 -21.38 1.16
CA PHE A 86 12.92 -21.87 1.11
C PHE A 86 13.68 -21.58 2.40
N SER A 87 13.42 -20.45 3.03
CA SER A 87 14.04 -20.06 4.30
C SER A 87 13.34 -18.85 4.92
N GLY A 88 12.93 -18.97 6.19
CA GLY A 88 12.44 -17.84 7.02
C GLY A 88 13.56 -17.13 7.80
N SER A 89 14.84 -17.33 7.46
CA SER A 89 15.97 -16.75 8.19
C SER A 89 16.03 -15.22 8.05
N ALA A 90 16.64 -14.55 9.04
CA ALA A 90 16.86 -13.11 9.03
C ALA A 90 17.65 -12.64 7.79
N HIS A 91 18.60 -13.44 7.29
CA HIS A 91 19.35 -13.14 6.07
C HIS A 91 18.47 -13.19 4.82
N MET A 92 17.55 -14.16 4.71
CA MET A 92 16.62 -14.25 3.59
C MET A 92 15.67 -13.06 3.56
N LEU A 93 15.12 -12.67 4.72
CA LEU A 93 14.23 -11.52 4.86
C LEU A 93 14.91 -10.21 4.45
N THR A 94 16.11 -9.95 4.94
CA THR A 94 16.89 -8.76 4.54
C THR A 94 17.33 -8.83 3.08
N GLY A 95 17.65 -10.02 2.56
CA GLY A 95 17.99 -10.28 1.16
C GLY A 95 16.84 -9.93 0.20
N ILE A 96 15.61 -10.28 0.55
CA ILE A 96 14.39 -9.92 -0.22
C ILE A 96 14.24 -8.39 -0.29
N CYS A 97 14.45 -7.68 0.84
CA CYS A 97 14.37 -6.21 0.85
C CYS A 97 15.45 -5.59 -0.05
N TRP A 98 16.70 -6.06 0.02
CA TRP A 98 17.79 -5.57 -0.82
C TRP A 98 17.54 -5.88 -2.31
N ALA A 99 17.11 -7.08 -2.64
CA ALA A 99 16.78 -7.47 -4.01
C ALA A 99 15.65 -6.57 -4.59
N GLY A 100 14.61 -6.32 -3.80
CA GLY A 100 13.53 -5.41 -4.16
C GLY A 100 13.99 -3.95 -4.33
N MET A 101 14.85 -3.44 -3.45
CA MET A 101 15.42 -2.09 -3.56
C MET A 101 16.29 -1.94 -4.81
N ILE A 102 17.18 -2.89 -5.08
CA ILE A 102 18.03 -2.87 -6.27
C ILE A 102 17.17 -2.93 -7.55
N ALA A 103 16.20 -3.84 -7.58
CA ALA A 103 15.29 -3.97 -8.72
C ALA A 103 14.48 -2.69 -8.95
N SER A 104 14.01 -2.04 -7.89
CA SER A 104 13.26 -0.78 -8.00
C SER A 104 14.13 0.37 -8.51
N VAL A 105 15.38 0.47 -8.10
CA VAL A 105 16.34 1.46 -8.65
C VAL A 105 16.59 1.20 -10.13
N LEU A 106 16.82 -0.05 -10.54
CA LEU A 106 17.01 -0.40 -11.95
C LEU A 106 15.74 -0.13 -12.78
N LEU A 107 14.56 -0.29 -12.21
CA LEU A 107 13.29 0.09 -12.84
C LEU A 107 13.22 1.61 -13.06
N VAL A 108 13.61 2.42 -12.06
CA VAL A 108 13.70 3.89 -12.19
C VAL A 108 14.69 4.28 -13.27
N LEU A 109 15.83 3.60 -13.36
CA LEU A 109 16.85 3.82 -14.39
C LEU A 109 16.46 3.28 -15.78
N ASN A 110 15.26 2.71 -15.93
CA ASN A 110 14.78 2.14 -17.20
C ASN A 110 15.58 0.93 -17.70
N PHE A 111 16.17 0.18 -16.78
CA PHE A 111 16.90 -1.03 -17.12
C PHE A 111 15.97 -2.24 -16.96
N TRP A 112 15.75 -3.00 -18.04
CA TRP A 112 14.92 -4.19 -18.11
C TRP A 112 13.57 -4.09 -17.33
N PRO A 113 12.69 -3.11 -17.67
CA PRO A 113 11.55 -2.73 -16.81
C PRO A 113 10.65 -3.91 -16.42
N ARG A 114 10.37 -4.83 -17.35
CA ARG A 114 9.53 -6.01 -17.04
C ARG A 114 10.18 -6.95 -16.04
N GLY A 115 11.48 -7.23 -16.20
CA GLY A 115 12.21 -8.10 -15.28
C GLY A 115 12.30 -7.48 -13.89
N MET A 116 12.61 -6.19 -13.81
CA MET A 116 12.70 -5.47 -12.53
C MET A 116 11.34 -5.40 -11.82
N LEU A 117 10.26 -5.17 -12.56
CA LEU A 117 8.89 -5.26 -12.01
C LEU A 117 8.58 -6.67 -11.48
N ALA A 118 8.92 -7.71 -12.22
CA ALA A 118 8.70 -9.09 -11.76
C ALA A 118 9.46 -9.41 -10.46
N ILE A 119 10.70 -8.92 -10.34
CA ILE A 119 11.49 -9.08 -9.10
C ILE A 119 10.85 -8.27 -7.96
N CYS A 120 10.49 -7.00 -8.17
CA CYS A 120 9.80 -6.19 -7.16
C CYS A 120 8.52 -6.88 -6.68
N LEU A 121 7.70 -7.40 -7.61
CA LEU A 121 6.47 -8.12 -7.29
C LEU A 121 6.73 -9.39 -6.48
N ALA A 122 7.68 -10.23 -6.92
CA ALA A 122 8.00 -11.47 -6.23
C ALA A 122 8.52 -11.21 -4.79
N CYS A 123 9.39 -10.21 -4.63
CA CYS A 123 9.92 -9.81 -3.32
C CYS A 123 8.81 -9.23 -2.43
N PHE A 124 7.96 -8.33 -2.95
CA PHE A 124 6.94 -7.67 -2.15
C PHE A 124 5.79 -8.62 -1.82
N LEU A 125 5.36 -9.45 -2.76
CA LEU A 125 4.36 -10.50 -2.52
C LEU A 125 4.87 -11.50 -1.47
N SER A 126 6.16 -11.85 -1.50
CA SER A 126 6.75 -12.76 -0.52
C SER A 126 6.63 -12.22 0.90
N PHE A 127 6.84 -10.92 1.10
CA PHE A 127 6.58 -10.28 2.38
C PHE A 127 5.09 -10.29 2.71
N VAL A 128 4.25 -9.78 1.82
CA VAL A 128 2.80 -9.62 2.06
C VAL A 128 2.13 -10.94 2.41
N SER A 129 2.52 -12.04 1.75
CA SER A 129 1.95 -13.37 1.99
C SER A 129 2.33 -14.01 3.33
N ALA A 130 3.41 -13.53 3.97
CA ALA A 130 3.92 -14.13 5.21
C ALA A 130 3.87 -13.17 6.41
N ALA A 131 3.52 -11.89 6.19
CA ALA A 131 3.61 -10.85 7.21
C ALA A 131 2.36 -10.72 8.11
N GLN A 132 1.37 -11.57 7.91
CA GLN A 132 0.17 -11.64 8.76
C GLN A 132 -0.44 -10.23 8.98
N ASP A 133 -0.65 -9.79 10.21
CA ASP A 133 -1.22 -8.48 10.56
C ASP A 133 -0.41 -7.30 9.99
N PHE A 134 0.92 -7.49 9.82
CA PHE A 134 1.79 -6.44 9.26
C PHE A 134 1.62 -6.19 7.76
N SER A 135 0.75 -6.91 7.07
CA SER A 135 0.42 -6.75 5.65
C SER A 135 -1.08 -6.64 5.37
N ALA A 136 -1.90 -6.39 6.37
CA ALA A 136 -3.35 -6.27 6.24
C ALA A 136 -3.80 -4.95 5.56
N TYR A 137 -2.88 -4.18 4.97
CA TYR A 137 -3.17 -2.87 4.37
C TYR A 137 -3.66 -2.97 2.94
N GLN A 138 -4.68 -2.16 2.60
CA GLN A 138 -5.15 -2.04 1.22
C GLN A 138 -4.06 -1.48 0.29
N SER A 139 -3.17 -0.61 0.79
CA SER A 139 -2.05 -0.05 0.02
C SER A 139 -1.10 -1.12 -0.53
N ASP A 140 -0.88 -2.22 0.22
CA ASP A 140 -0.03 -3.31 -0.23
C ASP A 140 -0.65 -4.05 -1.42
N GLY A 141 -1.95 -4.32 -1.36
CA GLY A 141 -2.71 -4.88 -2.47
C GLY A 141 -2.73 -3.96 -3.69
N MET A 142 -2.93 -2.64 -3.49
CA MET A 142 -2.86 -1.65 -4.57
C MET A 142 -1.51 -1.68 -5.29
N LEU A 143 -0.40 -1.71 -4.55
CA LEU A 143 0.94 -1.74 -5.14
C LEU A 143 1.21 -3.03 -5.91
N LEU A 144 0.73 -4.18 -5.42
CA LEU A 144 0.84 -5.46 -6.11
C LEU A 144 -0.01 -5.50 -7.39
N GLU A 145 -1.24 -4.99 -7.35
CA GLU A 145 -2.13 -4.91 -8.52
C GLU A 145 -1.55 -3.98 -9.59
N ALA A 146 -1.21 -2.74 -9.23
CA ALA A 146 -0.57 -1.78 -10.15
C ALA A 146 0.72 -2.34 -10.75
N GLY A 147 1.57 -2.98 -9.95
CA GLY A 147 2.81 -3.59 -10.39
C GLY A 147 2.56 -4.75 -11.36
N PHE A 148 1.60 -5.64 -11.06
CA PHE A 148 1.29 -6.79 -11.90
C PHE A 148 0.72 -6.38 -13.26
N ILE A 149 -0.24 -5.46 -13.28
CA ILE A 149 -0.80 -4.91 -14.52
C ILE A 149 0.32 -4.25 -15.34
N SER A 150 1.29 -3.62 -14.66
CA SER A 150 2.42 -2.95 -15.31
C SER A 150 3.37 -3.90 -16.04
N LEU A 151 3.39 -5.20 -15.76
CA LEU A 151 4.15 -6.20 -16.55
C LEU A 151 3.68 -6.25 -18.01
N PHE A 152 2.38 -6.06 -18.25
CA PHE A 152 1.78 -6.04 -19.59
C PHE A 152 1.87 -4.65 -20.24
N PHE A 153 2.08 -3.62 -19.46
CA PHE A 153 2.14 -2.23 -19.86
C PHE A 153 3.57 -1.75 -20.14
N ALA A 154 4.56 -2.27 -19.41
CA ALA A 154 5.96 -1.90 -19.53
C ALA A 154 6.56 -2.30 -20.89
N PRO A 155 7.51 -1.51 -21.43
CA PRO A 155 8.21 -1.86 -22.67
C PRO A 155 9.13 -3.07 -22.45
N ALA A 156 9.32 -3.89 -23.50
CA ALA A 156 10.28 -4.98 -23.50
C ALA A 156 11.70 -4.47 -23.82
N GLY A 157 12.71 -5.29 -23.50
CA GLY A 157 14.12 -5.00 -23.76
C GLY A 157 14.88 -4.47 -22.55
N PHE A 158 16.23 -4.50 -22.63
CA PHE A 158 17.11 -4.09 -21.53
C PHE A 158 17.16 -2.58 -21.35
N ARG A 159 17.17 -1.80 -22.42
CA ARG A 159 17.18 -0.33 -22.43
C ARG A 159 16.17 0.18 -23.45
N PRO A 160 14.87 0.08 -23.16
CA PRO A 160 13.83 0.32 -24.17
C PRO A 160 13.62 1.80 -24.51
N GLY A 161 14.41 2.74 -23.97
CA GLY A 161 14.21 4.16 -24.19
C GLY A 161 12.81 4.63 -23.77
N TRP A 162 12.10 5.29 -24.66
CA TRP A 162 10.71 5.68 -24.47
C TRP A 162 9.73 4.52 -24.75
N GLY A 163 10.22 3.43 -25.37
CA GLY A 163 9.46 2.23 -25.69
C GLY A 163 8.55 2.37 -26.90
N GLU A 164 8.98 3.12 -27.93
CA GLU A 164 8.22 3.31 -29.18
C GLU A 164 7.93 2.00 -29.91
N GLU A 165 8.90 1.08 -29.92
CA GLU A 165 8.76 -0.24 -30.54
C GLU A 165 7.75 -1.16 -29.82
N ASN A 166 7.50 -0.85 -28.55
CA ASN A 166 6.58 -1.61 -27.68
C ASN A 166 5.53 -0.69 -27.10
N ARG A 167 4.59 -0.22 -27.91
CA ARG A 167 3.47 0.61 -27.44
C ARG A 167 2.60 -0.16 -26.45
N PRO A 168 2.01 0.49 -25.44
CA PRO A 168 1.05 -0.18 -24.57
C PRO A 168 -0.19 -0.57 -25.35
N SER A 169 -0.66 -1.80 -25.20
CA SER A 169 -1.97 -2.20 -25.75
C SER A 169 -3.08 -1.37 -25.06
N ARG A 170 -4.24 -1.25 -25.72
CA ARG A 170 -5.36 -0.48 -25.16
C ARG A 170 -5.85 -1.06 -23.85
N ALA A 171 -5.92 -2.40 -23.74
CA ALA A 171 -6.33 -3.06 -22.52
C ALA A 171 -5.32 -2.89 -21.38
N SER A 172 -4.00 -2.97 -21.68
CA SER A 172 -2.97 -2.76 -20.64
C SER A 172 -2.89 -1.32 -20.17
N LEU A 173 -3.31 -0.34 -20.97
CA LEU A 173 -3.45 1.06 -20.56
C LEU A 173 -4.74 1.29 -19.78
N PHE A 174 -5.83 0.62 -20.15
CA PHE A 174 -7.12 0.76 -19.51
C PHE A 174 -7.11 0.27 -18.06
N LEU A 175 -6.46 -0.86 -17.76
CA LEU A 175 -6.51 -1.47 -16.43
C LEU A 175 -5.88 -0.61 -15.32
N PRO A 176 -4.73 0.07 -15.45
CA PRO A 176 -4.25 0.99 -14.42
C PRO A 176 -5.18 2.20 -14.21
N VAL A 177 -5.84 2.68 -15.29
CA VAL A 177 -6.86 3.73 -15.18
C VAL A 177 -8.11 3.18 -14.48
N TRP A 178 -8.50 1.93 -14.76
CA TRP A 178 -9.57 1.21 -14.09
C TRP A 178 -9.28 1.00 -12.60
N GLU A 179 -8.04 0.65 -12.25
CA GLU A 179 -7.60 0.57 -10.85
C GLU A 179 -7.71 1.93 -10.16
N CYS A 180 -7.20 3.00 -10.79
CA CYS A 180 -7.33 4.36 -10.28
C CYS A 180 -8.81 4.74 -10.05
N PHE A 181 -9.67 4.46 -11.00
CA PHE A 181 -11.12 4.69 -10.88
C PHE A 181 -11.71 3.92 -9.68
N ARG A 182 -11.40 2.64 -9.54
CA ARG A 182 -11.93 1.80 -8.45
C ARG A 182 -11.47 2.29 -7.09
N ILE A 183 -10.22 2.74 -6.95
CA ILE A 183 -9.72 3.31 -5.69
C ILE A 183 -10.61 4.46 -5.22
N TYR A 184 -11.01 5.35 -6.12
CA TYR A 184 -11.94 6.44 -5.80
C TYR A 184 -13.38 5.93 -5.63
N PHE A 185 -13.91 5.30 -6.65
CA PHE A 185 -15.34 4.96 -6.71
C PHE A 185 -15.75 3.96 -5.62
N GLU A 186 -14.98 2.88 -5.45
CA GLU A 186 -15.25 1.89 -4.40
C GLU A 186 -15.11 2.49 -2.99
N SER A 187 -14.17 3.42 -2.78
CA SER A 187 -14.05 4.15 -1.51
C SER A 187 -15.27 5.03 -1.22
N GLY A 188 -15.80 5.71 -2.24
CA GLY A 188 -17.04 6.48 -2.12
C GLY A 188 -18.25 5.57 -1.83
N VAL A 189 -18.36 4.45 -2.54
CA VAL A 189 -19.41 3.45 -2.28
C VAL A 189 -19.30 2.90 -0.86
N ALA A 190 -18.10 2.54 -0.41
CA ALA A 190 -17.88 2.02 0.93
C ALA A 190 -18.29 3.02 2.04
N LYS A 191 -18.03 4.32 1.84
CA LYS A 191 -18.45 5.38 2.78
C LYS A 191 -19.98 5.48 2.89
N ILE A 192 -20.69 5.34 1.78
CA ILE A 192 -22.16 5.40 1.79
C ILE A 192 -22.78 4.11 2.31
N MET A 193 -22.23 2.94 1.90
CA MET A 193 -22.77 1.63 2.24
C MET A 193 -22.29 1.11 3.61
N GLY A 194 -21.18 1.63 4.13
CA GLY A 194 -20.60 1.22 5.41
C GLY A 194 -21.41 1.60 6.65
N GLY A 195 -22.46 2.41 6.47
CA GLY A 195 -23.41 2.74 7.54
C GLY A 195 -22.93 3.80 8.53
N ASP A 196 -21.72 4.34 8.39
CA ASP A 196 -21.23 5.41 9.26
C ASP A 196 -22.02 6.71 9.03
N PRO A 197 -22.74 7.22 10.05
CA PRO A 197 -23.53 8.44 9.92
C PRO A 197 -22.67 9.69 9.67
N GLN A 198 -21.40 9.67 10.03
CA GLN A 198 -20.51 10.82 9.87
C GLN A 198 -20.36 11.27 8.41
N TRP A 199 -20.31 10.32 7.46
CA TRP A 199 -20.27 10.65 6.04
C TRP A 199 -21.59 11.27 5.54
N ARG A 200 -22.72 10.79 6.03
CA ARG A 200 -24.05 11.30 5.65
C ARG A 200 -24.35 12.67 6.26
N ASN A 201 -23.82 12.91 7.46
CA ASN A 201 -24.01 14.16 8.19
C ASN A 201 -22.89 15.18 7.91
N PHE A 202 -21.91 14.83 7.04
CA PHE A 202 -20.74 15.65 6.71
C PHE A 202 -19.85 16.03 7.92
N THR A 203 -19.85 15.21 8.95
CA THR A 203 -19.01 15.38 10.16
C THR A 203 -17.75 14.51 10.13
N ALA A 204 -17.56 13.71 9.09
CA ALA A 204 -16.47 12.74 8.97
C ALA A 204 -15.07 13.34 9.14
N LEU A 205 -14.87 14.61 8.81
CA LEU A 205 -13.58 15.28 8.91
C LEU A 205 -13.40 16.16 10.14
N ASP A 206 -14.41 16.23 11.02
CA ASP A 206 -14.32 17.07 12.24
C ASP A 206 -13.21 16.62 13.20
N GLU A 207 -12.93 15.29 13.25
CA GLU A 207 -11.88 14.71 14.09
C GLU A 207 -10.85 13.88 13.29
N TYR A 208 -10.96 13.86 11.98
CA TYR A 208 -10.15 13.04 11.09
C TYR A 208 -8.63 13.26 11.26
N TYR A 209 -8.22 14.52 11.36
CA TYR A 209 -6.80 14.88 11.35
C TYR A 209 -6.05 14.44 12.61
N GLN A 210 -6.74 14.35 13.75
CA GLN A 210 -6.14 13.86 14.99
C GLN A 210 -6.25 12.34 15.14
N ASN A 211 -7.34 11.72 14.63
CA ASN A 211 -7.66 10.32 14.88
C ASN A 211 -6.99 9.35 13.88
N GLY A 212 -6.43 9.85 12.77
CA GLY A 212 -5.72 9.00 11.79
C GLY A 212 -4.47 8.32 12.38
N PRO A 213 -3.93 7.27 11.71
CA PRO A 213 -2.84 6.44 12.26
C PRO A 213 -1.61 7.27 12.68
N LEU A 214 -1.14 8.15 11.82
CA LEU A 214 0.00 9.04 12.07
C LEU A 214 -0.32 10.45 11.58
N PRO A 215 -0.85 11.32 12.46
CA PRO A 215 -1.11 12.72 12.15
C PRO A 215 0.13 13.49 11.73
N THR A 216 -0.08 14.61 11.04
CA THR A 216 0.98 15.57 10.72
C THR A 216 0.80 16.87 11.49
N TRP A 217 1.87 17.67 11.60
CA TRP A 217 1.75 19.01 12.19
C TRP A 217 0.84 19.93 11.36
N ILE A 218 0.74 19.72 10.03
CA ILE A 218 -0.22 20.42 9.17
C ILE A 218 -1.64 19.99 9.53
N GLY A 219 -1.86 18.68 9.79
CA GLY A 219 -3.13 18.13 10.25
C GLY A 219 -3.61 18.79 11.54
N TRP A 220 -2.67 19.15 12.44
CA TRP A 220 -3.04 19.89 13.66
C TRP A 220 -3.68 21.24 13.32
N TYR A 221 -3.14 22.02 12.37
CA TYR A 221 -3.75 23.28 11.93
C TYR A 221 -5.08 23.05 11.21
N MET A 222 -5.14 22.01 10.35
CA MET A 222 -6.37 21.66 9.64
C MET A 222 -7.51 21.30 10.60
N GLN A 223 -7.21 20.58 11.69
CA GLN A 223 -8.18 20.20 12.72
C GLN A 223 -8.91 21.41 13.34
N HIS A 224 -8.26 22.58 13.41
CA HIS A 224 -8.80 23.78 14.02
C HIS A 224 -9.58 24.69 13.04
N LEU A 225 -9.77 24.26 11.79
CA LEU A 225 -10.61 24.98 10.85
C LEU A 225 -12.10 24.83 11.22
N PRO A 226 -12.97 25.78 10.82
CA PRO A 226 -14.39 25.71 11.15
C PRO A 226 -15.07 24.46 10.59
N HIS A 227 -16.12 23.96 11.27
CA HIS A 227 -16.93 22.83 10.81
C HIS A 227 -17.39 22.95 9.34
N LEU A 228 -17.73 24.16 8.87
CA LEU A 228 -18.11 24.39 7.48
C LEU A 228 -17.02 23.96 6.49
N PHE A 229 -15.74 24.15 6.84
CA PHE A 229 -14.62 23.66 6.01
C PHE A 229 -14.59 22.13 5.99
N HIS A 230 -14.75 21.47 7.14
CA HIS A 230 -14.76 20.01 7.24
C HIS A 230 -15.95 19.41 6.48
N ALA A 231 -17.13 19.97 6.65
CA ALA A 231 -18.35 19.57 5.95
C ALA A 231 -18.22 19.73 4.42
N ALA A 232 -17.68 20.88 3.97
CA ALA A 232 -17.43 21.12 2.53
C ALA A 232 -16.39 20.14 1.98
N THR A 233 -15.35 19.79 2.76
CA THR A 233 -14.33 18.81 2.36
C THR A 233 -14.92 17.40 2.33
N ALA A 234 -15.78 17.02 3.28
CA ALA A 234 -16.48 15.72 3.26
C ALA A 234 -17.40 15.59 2.03
N MET A 235 -18.19 16.62 1.73
CA MET A 235 -19.01 16.68 0.54
C MET A 235 -18.17 16.63 -0.74
N GLY A 236 -17.05 17.38 -0.79
CA GLY A 236 -16.10 17.37 -1.90
C GLY A 236 -15.49 15.99 -2.12
N THR A 237 -15.14 15.25 -1.04
CA THR A 237 -14.66 13.87 -1.11
C THR A 237 -15.68 12.96 -1.78
N LEU A 238 -16.92 12.96 -1.30
CA LEU A 238 -17.98 12.12 -1.89
C LEU A 238 -18.29 12.50 -3.34
N THR A 239 -18.30 13.79 -3.66
CA THR A 239 -18.50 14.28 -5.03
C THR A 239 -17.38 13.79 -5.97
N LEU A 240 -16.15 13.86 -5.51
CA LEU A 240 -14.99 13.41 -6.28
C LEU A 240 -15.04 11.89 -6.48
N GLU A 241 -15.24 11.13 -5.40
CA GLU A 241 -15.20 9.68 -5.42
C GLU A 241 -16.38 9.05 -6.19
N LEU A 242 -17.59 9.54 -6.02
CA LEU A 242 -18.78 8.97 -6.65
C LEU A 242 -19.11 9.57 -8.03
N GLY A 243 -18.79 10.84 -8.25
CA GLY A 243 -19.17 11.58 -9.45
C GLY A 243 -17.99 11.85 -10.38
N LEU A 244 -17.01 12.63 -9.93
CA LEU A 244 -15.92 13.11 -10.78
C LEU A 244 -14.98 12.00 -11.26
N ALA A 245 -14.84 10.89 -10.51
CA ALA A 245 -14.05 9.73 -10.92
C ALA A 245 -14.47 9.19 -12.31
N TRP A 246 -15.75 9.28 -12.69
CA TRP A 246 -16.24 8.86 -14.00
C TRP A 246 -15.62 9.63 -15.17
N MET A 247 -15.08 10.83 -14.92
CA MET A 247 -14.35 11.61 -15.94
C MET A 247 -13.13 10.86 -16.49
N MET A 248 -12.63 9.86 -15.78
CA MET A 248 -11.51 9.00 -16.22
C MET A 248 -11.82 8.17 -17.49
N PHE A 249 -13.11 8.04 -17.86
CA PHE A 249 -13.55 7.30 -19.05
C PHE A 249 -14.10 8.22 -20.15
N LEU A 250 -14.11 9.52 -19.92
CA LEU A 250 -14.66 10.52 -20.83
C LEU A 250 -13.58 11.06 -21.80
N PRO A 251 -13.90 11.91 -22.79
CA PRO A 251 -12.93 12.40 -23.74
C PRO A 251 -11.75 13.15 -23.11
N ARG A 252 -10.65 13.24 -23.84
CA ARG A 252 -9.34 13.81 -23.47
C ARG A 252 -9.39 15.05 -22.56
N ARG A 253 -10.26 16.02 -22.87
CA ARG A 253 -10.37 17.27 -22.10
C ARG A 253 -10.81 17.01 -20.67
N LEU A 254 -11.70 16.06 -20.47
CA LEU A 254 -12.22 15.66 -19.15
C LEU A 254 -11.20 14.78 -18.39
N HIS A 255 -10.39 13.96 -19.08
CA HIS A 255 -9.25 13.28 -18.45
C HIS A 255 -8.28 14.30 -17.83
N ILE A 256 -7.90 15.34 -18.59
CA ILE A 256 -6.98 16.38 -18.10
C ILE A 256 -7.61 17.14 -16.93
N LEU A 257 -8.90 17.51 -17.04
CA LEU A 257 -9.60 18.19 -15.96
C LEU A 257 -9.68 17.31 -14.71
N CYS A 258 -9.98 16.02 -14.86
CA CYS A 258 -9.96 15.05 -13.76
C CYS A 258 -8.59 15.03 -13.08
N PHE A 259 -7.49 14.90 -13.85
CA PHE A 259 -6.13 14.96 -13.32
C PHE A 259 -5.86 16.25 -12.54
N LEU A 260 -6.27 17.41 -13.07
CA LEU A 260 -6.07 18.71 -12.41
C LEU A 260 -6.87 18.86 -11.12
N ILE A 261 -7.98 18.13 -10.95
CA ILE A 261 -8.79 18.10 -9.73
C ILE A 261 -8.20 17.12 -8.72
N ILE A 262 -7.94 15.86 -9.13
CA ILE A 262 -7.50 14.82 -8.21
C ILE A 262 -6.08 15.03 -7.68
N THR A 263 -5.20 15.65 -8.48
CA THR A 263 -3.80 15.89 -8.07
C THR A 263 -3.67 16.80 -6.85
N PRO A 264 -4.22 18.04 -6.82
CA PRO A 264 -4.14 18.89 -5.63
C PRO A 264 -4.90 18.26 -4.45
N TRP A 265 -5.98 17.52 -4.71
CA TRP A 265 -6.70 16.79 -3.67
C TRP A 265 -5.80 15.77 -2.97
N GLN A 266 -5.09 14.93 -3.72
CA GLN A 266 -4.15 13.95 -3.19
C GLN A 266 -2.97 14.61 -2.48
N ILE A 267 -2.46 15.73 -3.00
CA ILE A 267 -1.40 16.51 -2.33
C ILE A 267 -1.90 17.03 -0.98
N GLY A 268 -3.14 17.51 -0.89
CA GLY A 268 -3.77 17.93 0.35
C GLY A 268 -3.80 16.81 1.39
N ILE A 269 -4.16 15.58 1.00
CA ILE A 269 -4.15 14.40 1.87
C ILE A 269 -2.71 14.07 2.32
N ILE A 270 -1.74 14.05 1.40
CA ILE A 270 -0.32 13.78 1.70
C ILE A 270 0.22 14.76 2.75
N LEU A 271 -0.15 16.03 2.67
CA LEU A 271 0.31 17.06 3.61
C LEU A 271 -0.37 16.95 4.98
N SER A 272 -1.64 16.57 5.01
CA SER A 272 -2.44 16.54 6.24
C SER A 272 -2.38 15.22 7.00
N ALA A 273 -1.93 14.12 6.38
CA ALA A 273 -1.90 12.80 6.98
C ALA A 273 -0.80 11.89 6.38
N ASN A 274 -0.27 10.97 7.17
CA ASN A 274 0.75 10.02 6.75
C ASN A 274 0.12 8.68 6.35
N TYR A 275 -0.36 8.57 5.11
CA TYR A 275 -0.89 7.28 4.57
C TYR A 275 0.14 6.53 3.73
N THR A 276 1.38 6.49 4.20
CA THR A 276 2.49 5.74 3.59
C THR A 276 2.67 6.11 2.10
N PHE A 277 2.91 5.12 1.24
CA PHE A 277 3.01 5.33 -0.21
C PHE A 277 1.64 5.32 -0.94
N LEU A 278 0.51 5.12 -0.24
CA LEU A 278 -0.82 4.99 -0.85
C LEU A 278 -1.14 6.18 -1.78
N ASN A 279 -1.10 7.39 -1.26
CA ASN A 279 -1.46 8.59 -2.03
C ASN A 279 -0.48 8.89 -3.15
N TYR A 280 0.79 8.52 -2.99
CA TYR A 280 1.81 8.62 -4.06
C TYR A 280 1.51 7.65 -5.20
N LEU A 281 1.01 6.44 -4.91
CA LEU A 281 0.57 5.50 -5.93
C LEU A 281 -0.65 6.02 -6.69
N VAL A 282 -1.62 6.61 -5.99
CA VAL A 282 -2.80 7.23 -6.61
C VAL A 282 -2.40 8.40 -7.52
N LEU A 283 -1.45 9.25 -7.09
CA LEU A 283 -0.88 10.31 -7.94
C LEU A 283 -0.21 9.73 -9.18
N ALA A 284 0.58 8.66 -9.03
CA ALA A 284 1.25 8.00 -10.14
C ALA A 284 0.25 7.43 -11.16
N LEU A 285 -0.81 6.76 -10.70
CA LEU A 285 -1.90 6.26 -11.56
C LEU A 285 -2.61 7.41 -12.28
N GLY A 286 -2.83 8.54 -11.61
CA GLY A 286 -3.42 9.75 -12.19
C GLY A 286 -2.64 10.29 -13.39
N ILE A 287 -1.30 10.12 -13.45
CA ILE A 287 -0.47 10.55 -14.59
C ILE A 287 -0.93 9.87 -15.90
N LEU A 288 -1.47 8.65 -15.81
CA LEU A 288 -1.95 7.89 -16.98
C LEU A 288 -3.22 8.47 -17.63
N LEU A 289 -3.87 9.44 -16.99
CA LEU A 289 -4.96 10.22 -17.60
C LEU A 289 -4.43 11.23 -18.64
N LEU A 290 -3.14 11.59 -18.56
CA LEU A 290 -2.50 12.53 -19.47
C LEU A 290 -2.04 11.86 -20.76
N ASP A 291 -1.75 12.67 -21.78
CA ASP A 291 -1.16 12.24 -23.04
C ASP A 291 0.17 12.96 -23.33
N ASP A 292 0.90 12.46 -24.32
CA ASP A 292 2.19 13.02 -24.73
C ASP A 292 2.07 14.52 -25.12
N ARG A 293 0.94 14.92 -25.72
CA ARG A 293 0.73 16.32 -26.15
C ARG A 293 0.61 17.28 -24.97
N PHE A 294 0.01 16.80 -23.85
CA PHE A 294 -0.11 17.60 -22.64
C PHE A 294 1.22 17.67 -21.88
N VAL A 295 1.93 16.54 -21.77
CA VAL A 295 3.14 16.45 -20.93
C VAL A 295 4.39 17.00 -21.62
N LEU A 296 4.51 16.82 -22.95
CA LEU A 296 5.70 17.19 -23.73
C LEU A 296 6.19 18.63 -23.53
N PRO A 297 5.32 19.67 -23.44
CA PRO A 297 5.77 21.04 -23.19
C PRO A 297 6.51 21.22 -21.87
N TRP A 298 6.17 20.42 -20.85
CA TRP A 298 6.68 20.50 -19.49
C TRP A 298 7.96 19.68 -19.26
N LEU A 299 8.37 18.84 -20.24
CA LEU A 299 9.59 18.05 -20.12
C LEU A 299 10.84 18.96 -20.17
N PRO A 300 11.90 18.60 -19.40
CA PRO A 300 13.22 19.22 -19.54
C PRO A 300 13.72 19.17 -20.99
N ARG A 301 14.43 20.21 -21.44
CA ARG A 301 14.87 20.35 -22.83
C ARG A 301 15.60 19.12 -23.38
N LEU A 302 16.47 18.50 -22.59
CA LEU A 302 17.22 17.30 -22.98
C LEU A 302 16.28 16.11 -23.23
N MET A 303 15.32 15.88 -22.33
CA MET A 303 14.33 14.79 -22.46
C MET A 303 13.40 15.04 -23.65
N LYS A 304 12.96 16.28 -23.84
CA LYS A 304 12.14 16.69 -24.98
C LYS A 304 12.87 16.43 -26.30
N ARG A 305 14.13 16.81 -26.40
CA ARG A 305 14.97 16.56 -27.59
C ARG A 305 15.11 15.05 -27.83
N SER A 306 15.47 14.27 -26.80
CA SER A 306 15.57 12.82 -26.90
C SER A 306 14.27 12.20 -27.43
N TYR A 307 13.12 12.55 -26.87
CA TYR A 307 11.81 12.05 -27.31
C TYR A 307 11.53 12.37 -28.78
N LEU A 308 11.75 13.61 -29.22
CA LEU A 308 11.50 14.04 -30.60
C LEU A 308 12.43 13.34 -31.59
N THR A 309 13.73 13.25 -31.29
CA THR A 309 14.72 12.55 -32.14
C THR A 309 14.38 11.09 -32.33
N THR A 310 13.98 10.40 -31.25
CA THR A 310 13.58 8.99 -31.32
C THR A 310 12.31 8.81 -32.17
N LYS A 311 11.36 9.74 -32.09
CA LYS A 311 10.12 9.71 -32.86
C LYS A 311 10.33 9.96 -34.36
N GLU A 312 11.36 10.76 -34.73
CA GLU A 312 11.74 11.06 -36.11
C GLU A 312 12.56 9.92 -36.77
N ALA A 313 13.28 9.14 -35.96
CA ALA A 313 14.02 7.97 -36.44
C ALA A 313 13.04 6.88 -36.87
N LYS A 314 12.68 6.81 -38.16
CA LYS A 314 11.95 5.70 -38.75
C LYS A 314 12.79 4.43 -38.60
N PRO A 315 12.22 3.29 -38.19
CA PRO A 315 12.94 2.03 -38.23
C PRO A 315 13.33 1.71 -39.70
N LEU A 316 14.62 1.54 -39.95
CA LEU A 316 15.11 0.94 -41.19
C LEU A 316 14.63 -0.51 -41.20
N ASN A 317 13.52 -0.79 -41.90
CA ASN A 317 13.09 -2.13 -42.22
C ASN A 317 14.09 -2.73 -43.23
N VAL A 318 15.14 -3.35 -42.74
CA VAL A 318 15.97 -4.25 -43.54
C VAL A 318 15.41 -5.65 -43.36
N PRO A 319 14.81 -6.28 -44.40
CA PRO A 319 14.35 -7.65 -44.32
C PRO A 319 15.58 -8.56 -44.20
N ALA A 320 15.71 -9.28 -43.09
CA ALA A 320 16.69 -10.36 -42.96
C ALA A 320 16.24 -11.58 -43.77
N PRO A 321 17.17 -12.35 -44.38
CA PRO A 321 16.83 -13.56 -45.12
C PRO A 321 16.22 -14.60 -44.19
N GLU A 322 15.01 -15.08 -44.54
CA GLU A 322 14.15 -15.86 -43.64
C GLU A 322 14.20 -17.37 -43.97
N ASP A 323 14.56 -18.20 -43.00
CA ASP A 323 14.31 -19.61 -42.93
C ASP A 323 12.81 -19.90 -42.71
N LYS A 324 12.14 -20.57 -43.64
CA LYS A 324 10.67 -20.85 -43.67
C LYS A 324 10.12 -21.49 -42.37
N TRP A 325 10.89 -22.28 -41.64
CA TRP A 325 10.42 -22.91 -40.39
C TRP A 325 10.52 -21.95 -39.19
N ARG A 326 11.55 -21.12 -39.16
CA ARG A 326 11.71 -20.06 -38.16
C ARG A 326 10.62 -19.00 -38.30
N THR A 327 10.19 -18.72 -39.52
CA THR A 327 9.10 -17.78 -39.81
C THR A 327 7.76 -18.32 -39.34
N ARG A 328 7.46 -19.62 -39.45
CA ARG A 328 6.23 -20.24 -38.93
C ARG A 328 6.18 -20.23 -37.39
N LEU A 329 7.28 -20.58 -36.72
CA LEU A 329 7.38 -20.49 -35.25
C LEU A 329 7.27 -19.04 -34.75
N ARG A 330 7.95 -18.09 -35.43
CA ARG A 330 7.84 -16.67 -35.12
C ARG A 330 6.44 -16.09 -35.34
N ALA A 331 5.66 -16.61 -36.28
CA ALA A 331 4.28 -16.18 -36.51
C ALA A 331 3.27 -16.73 -35.47
N GLN A 332 3.54 -17.87 -34.82
CA GLN A 332 2.69 -18.44 -33.79
C GLN A 332 2.92 -17.82 -32.40
N VAL A 333 4.16 -17.43 -32.10
CA VAL A 333 4.53 -16.81 -30.81
C VAL A 333 3.77 -15.47 -30.50
N PRO A 334 3.57 -14.56 -31.47
CA PRO A 334 2.77 -13.37 -31.24
C PRO A 334 1.31 -13.69 -30.88
N GLY A 335 0.70 -14.67 -31.58
CA GLY A 335 -0.68 -15.08 -31.30
C GLY A 335 -0.88 -15.63 -29.89
N LEU A 336 0.03 -16.49 -29.43
CA LEU A 336 0.00 -17.04 -28.07
C LEU A 336 0.19 -15.95 -27.00
N LYS A 337 1.14 -15.03 -27.22
CA LYS A 337 1.34 -13.89 -26.29
C LYS A 337 0.10 -13.02 -26.18
N ILE A 338 -0.55 -12.70 -27.30
CA ILE A 338 -1.81 -11.92 -27.30
C ILE A 338 -2.89 -12.69 -26.56
N ALA A 339 -3.04 -14.00 -26.79
CA ALA A 339 -4.05 -14.82 -26.13
C ALA A 339 -3.85 -14.90 -24.61
N VAL A 340 -2.61 -15.13 -24.13
CA VAL A 340 -2.27 -15.15 -22.71
C VAL A 340 -2.51 -13.78 -22.07
N THR A 341 -2.06 -12.71 -22.73
CA THR A 341 -2.30 -11.33 -22.25
C THR A 341 -3.79 -11.03 -22.18
N ALA A 342 -4.55 -11.37 -23.21
CA ALA A 342 -6.00 -11.17 -23.24
C ALA A 342 -6.70 -11.96 -22.13
N GLY A 343 -6.35 -13.24 -21.96
CA GLY A 343 -6.89 -14.09 -20.90
C GLY A 343 -6.64 -13.49 -19.51
N MET A 344 -5.40 -13.14 -19.21
CA MET A 344 -5.03 -12.60 -17.89
C MET A 344 -5.66 -11.24 -17.61
N LEU A 345 -5.56 -10.28 -18.53
CA LEU A 345 -6.12 -8.94 -18.34
C LEU A 345 -7.66 -8.95 -18.25
N THR A 346 -8.31 -9.83 -19.03
CA THR A 346 -9.77 -10.02 -18.95
C THR A 346 -10.16 -10.66 -17.61
N TRP A 347 -9.37 -11.60 -17.10
CA TRP A 347 -9.62 -12.24 -15.81
C TRP A 347 -9.51 -11.24 -14.66
N ILE A 348 -8.46 -10.40 -14.65
CA ILE A 348 -8.32 -9.33 -13.64
C ILE A 348 -9.50 -8.35 -13.74
N PHE A 349 -9.86 -7.92 -14.94
CA PHE A 349 -11.00 -7.01 -15.13
C PHE A 349 -12.30 -7.63 -14.61
N TYR A 350 -12.57 -8.91 -14.95
CA TYR A 350 -13.74 -9.63 -14.44
C TYR A 350 -13.74 -9.72 -12.92
N ALA A 351 -12.62 -10.12 -12.30
CA ALA A 351 -12.53 -10.29 -10.86
C ALA A 351 -12.76 -8.97 -10.11
N THR A 352 -12.14 -7.90 -10.59
CA THR A 352 -12.26 -6.57 -9.98
C THR A 352 -13.63 -5.94 -10.20
N LEU A 353 -14.25 -6.14 -11.37
CA LEU A 353 -15.62 -5.71 -11.64
C LEU A 353 -16.62 -6.47 -10.78
N ALA A 354 -16.46 -7.80 -10.66
CA ALA A 354 -17.31 -8.62 -9.80
C ALA A 354 -17.26 -8.17 -8.34
N GLN A 355 -16.05 -7.91 -7.80
CA GLN A 355 -15.87 -7.40 -6.43
C GLN A 355 -16.54 -6.03 -6.24
N MET A 356 -16.42 -5.12 -7.20
CA MET A 356 -17.08 -3.82 -7.17
C MET A 356 -18.61 -3.97 -7.16
N VAL A 357 -19.18 -4.85 -7.99
CA VAL A 357 -20.63 -5.11 -8.03
C VAL A 357 -21.11 -5.72 -6.71
N TRP A 358 -20.33 -6.63 -6.10
CA TRP A 358 -20.66 -7.26 -4.83
C TRP A 358 -20.71 -6.29 -3.63
N MET A 359 -20.09 -5.13 -3.74
CA MET A 359 -20.24 -4.07 -2.72
C MET A 359 -21.68 -3.58 -2.59
N VAL A 360 -22.41 -3.53 -3.70
CA VAL A 360 -23.77 -2.99 -3.75
C VAL A 360 -24.81 -4.11 -3.70
N LYS A 361 -24.55 -5.20 -4.41
CA LYS A 361 -25.47 -6.34 -4.50
C LYS A 361 -24.71 -7.66 -4.42
N PRO A 362 -24.79 -8.39 -3.28
CA PRO A 362 -24.18 -9.70 -3.16
C PRO A 362 -24.69 -10.63 -4.26
N TRP A 363 -23.76 -11.14 -5.08
CA TRP A 363 -24.09 -12.05 -6.17
C TRP A 363 -23.43 -13.40 -5.93
N PRO A 364 -24.16 -14.49 -5.68
CA PRO A 364 -23.60 -15.76 -5.25
C PRO A 364 -22.93 -16.59 -6.34
N ARG A 365 -22.87 -16.11 -7.58
CA ARG A 365 -22.39 -16.90 -8.73
C ARG A 365 -20.97 -16.50 -9.15
N TRP A 366 -20.12 -17.51 -9.42
CA TRP A 366 -18.78 -17.36 -10.00
C TRP A 366 -17.71 -16.75 -9.05
N THR A 367 -17.73 -17.14 -7.77
CA THR A 367 -16.72 -16.69 -6.78
C THR A 367 -15.34 -17.28 -7.02
N THR A 368 -15.25 -18.54 -7.49
CA THR A 368 -13.98 -19.26 -7.69
C THR A 368 -12.96 -18.51 -8.56
N PRO A 369 -13.33 -17.91 -9.73
CA PRO A 369 -12.36 -17.15 -10.52
C PRO A 369 -11.85 -15.90 -9.82
N VAL A 370 -12.59 -15.33 -8.85
CA VAL A 370 -12.19 -14.17 -8.07
C VAL A 370 -11.25 -14.60 -6.95
N SER A 371 -11.67 -15.58 -6.14
CA SER A 371 -10.90 -16.07 -4.99
C SER A 371 -9.56 -16.70 -5.40
N ALA A 372 -9.45 -17.23 -6.61
CA ALA A 372 -8.18 -17.74 -7.15
C ALA A 372 -7.09 -16.64 -7.30
N LEU A 373 -7.45 -15.36 -7.39
CA LEU A 373 -6.49 -14.26 -7.50
C LEU A 373 -6.16 -13.62 -6.13
N GLU A 374 -6.95 -13.88 -5.10
CA GLU A 374 -6.79 -13.27 -3.77
C GLU A 374 -5.40 -13.50 -3.16
N PRO A 375 -4.80 -14.71 -3.19
CA PRO A 375 -3.48 -14.94 -2.60
C PRO A 375 -2.37 -14.09 -3.25
N PHE A 376 -2.54 -13.74 -4.53
CA PHE A 376 -1.57 -12.94 -5.28
C PHE A 376 -1.76 -11.43 -5.13
N ARG A 377 -2.87 -10.99 -4.52
CA ARG A 377 -3.19 -9.56 -4.33
C ARG A 377 -3.16 -8.75 -5.63
N ILE A 378 -3.55 -9.35 -6.76
CA ILE A 378 -3.53 -8.71 -8.10
C ILE A 378 -4.92 -8.33 -8.61
N ALA A 379 -5.93 -8.57 -7.81
CA ALA A 379 -7.31 -8.13 -8.02
C ALA A 379 -7.92 -7.85 -6.65
N ASN A 380 -7.99 -6.58 -6.26
CA ASN A 380 -8.38 -6.18 -4.92
C ASN A 380 -9.71 -5.41 -4.94
N ARG A 381 -10.36 -5.38 -3.78
CA ARG A 381 -11.47 -4.48 -3.48
C ARG A 381 -10.95 -3.32 -2.63
N TYR A 382 -11.43 -2.13 -2.90
CA TYR A 382 -11.06 -0.93 -2.16
C TYR A 382 -12.24 -0.39 -1.33
N GLY A 383 -11.95 0.28 -0.24
CA GLY A 383 -12.96 0.83 0.66
C GLY A 383 -12.29 1.68 1.73
N LEU A 384 -11.48 2.65 1.28
CA LEU A 384 -10.71 3.52 2.17
C LEU A 384 -11.63 4.45 2.96
N PHE A 385 -11.43 4.50 4.29
CA PHE A 385 -12.16 5.37 5.19
C PHE A 385 -13.69 5.17 5.17
N ALA A 386 -14.14 3.92 5.04
CA ALA A 386 -15.56 3.57 5.07
C ALA A 386 -16.21 3.95 6.41
N VAL A 387 -15.49 3.73 7.51
CA VAL A 387 -15.87 4.08 8.89
C VAL A 387 -14.81 5.01 9.46
N MET A 388 -15.24 6.07 10.15
CA MET A 388 -14.34 7.06 10.75
C MET A 388 -14.13 6.76 12.23
N THR A 389 -12.86 6.79 12.64
CA THR A 389 -12.46 6.60 14.04
C THR A 389 -12.87 7.82 14.88
N ARG A 390 -13.55 7.58 16.01
CA ARG A 390 -14.13 8.63 16.85
C ARG A 390 -13.23 9.12 17.98
N GLY A 391 -12.11 8.46 18.21
CA GLY A 391 -11.14 8.86 19.23
C GLY A 391 -9.76 8.38 18.84
N ARG A 392 -8.73 9.07 19.36
CA ARG A 392 -7.36 8.64 19.21
C ARG A 392 -6.92 7.90 20.46
N TYR A 393 -6.48 6.67 20.27
CA TYR A 393 -5.93 5.83 21.33
C TYR A 393 -4.51 5.42 20.98
N GLU A 394 -3.64 5.30 22.01
CA GLU A 394 -2.25 4.91 21.86
C GLU A 394 -1.87 3.88 22.91
N ILE A 395 -1.32 2.75 22.45
CA ILE A 395 -0.72 1.74 23.31
C ILE A 395 0.72 2.17 23.60
N GLU A 396 1.13 2.09 24.87
CA GLU A 396 2.49 2.40 25.33
C GLU A 396 3.02 1.22 26.12
N PHE A 397 4.21 0.70 25.74
CA PHE A 397 4.87 -0.38 26.47
C PHE A 397 5.75 0.19 27.57
N GLN A 398 5.71 -0.41 28.74
CA GLN A 398 6.48 -0.03 29.91
C GLN A 398 7.12 -1.28 30.51
N GLY A 399 8.40 -1.17 30.91
CA GLY A 399 9.14 -2.21 31.63
C GLY A 399 9.45 -1.80 33.06
N SER A 400 9.61 -2.78 33.96
CA SER A 400 9.99 -2.57 35.36
C SER A 400 10.81 -3.74 35.89
N ASP A 401 11.75 -3.45 36.82
CA ASP A 401 12.51 -4.46 37.57
C ASP A 401 11.94 -4.68 38.98
N ASP A 402 11.25 -3.69 39.54
CA ASP A 402 10.74 -3.65 40.92
C ASP A 402 9.21 -3.70 41.03
N GLY A 403 8.50 -3.60 39.89
CA GLY A 403 7.04 -3.52 39.81
C GLY A 403 6.47 -2.17 40.25
N GLN A 404 7.30 -1.19 40.61
CA GLN A 404 6.88 0.14 41.06
C GLN A 404 7.33 1.24 40.09
N THR A 405 8.59 1.19 39.67
CA THR A 405 9.18 2.13 38.72
C THR A 405 9.04 1.60 37.29
N TRP A 406 8.25 2.28 36.48
CA TRP A 406 7.96 1.87 35.11
C TRP A 406 8.66 2.79 34.11
N LEU A 407 9.56 2.22 33.29
CA LEU A 407 10.28 2.92 32.24
C LEU A 407 9.60 2.69 30.89
N ILE A 408 9.44 3.75 30.13
CA ILE A 408 8.71 3.75 28.85
C ILE A 408 9.63 3.34 27.71
N TYR A 409 9.19 2.43 26.85
CA TYR A 409 9.82 2.16 25.56
C TYR A 409 9.42 3.25 24.55
N PRO A 410 10.38 4.08 24.09
CA PRO A 410 10.07 5.23 23.23
C PRO A 410 9.78 4.77 21.80
N PHE A 411 8.68 5.25 21.21
CA PHE A 411 8.35 4.99 19.81
C PHE A 411 9.09 5.93 18.86
N ARG A 412 9.23 5.49 17.59
CA ARG A 412 9.90 6.27 16.56
C ARG A 412 8.98 7.30 15.90
N PHE A 413 7.72 6.94 15.66
CA PHE A 413 6.83 7.68 14.77
C PHE A 413 5.51 8.09 15.41
N LYS A 414 4.92 7.26 16.24
CA LYS A 414 3.62 7.56 16.87
C LYS A 414 3.76 8.59 18.02
N PRO A 415 2.69 9.34 18.33
CA PRO A 415 2.70 10.28 19.43
C PRO A 415 2.97 9.60 20.78
N GLN A 416 3.83 10.20 21.58
CA GLN A 416 4.12 9.76 22.94
C GLN A 416 4.47 10.94 23.85
N ASP A 417 5.37 11.83 23.42
CA ASP A 417 5.70 13.06 24.10
C ASP A 417 4.71 14.17 23.67
N PRO A 418 3.91 14.73 24.61
CA PRO A 418 2.95 15.80 24.30
C PRO A 418 3.56 17.06 23.69
N SER A 419 4.83 17.37 23.99
CA SER A 419 5.54 18.54 23.47
C SER A 419 6.05 18.37 22.04
N LYS A 420 6.13 17.12 21.56
CA LYS A 420 6.67 16.82 20.24
C LYS A 420 5.62 17.00 19.15
N ALA A 421 5.95 17.78 18.14
CA ALA A 421 5.10 17.95 16.96
C ALA A 421 4.90 16.63 16.20
N PRO A 422 3.68 16.36 15.67
CA PRO A 422 3.47 15.27 14.74
C PRO A 422 4.35 15.44 13.50
N GLY A 423 5.04 14.36 13.08
CA GLY A 423 5.97 14.37 11.95
C GLY A 423 5.29 14.18 10.59
N ILE A 424 6.05 14.43 9.52
CA ILE A 424 5.69 14.01 8.16
C ILE A 424 6.64 12.89 7.79
N TYR A 425 6.11 11.69 7.58
CA TYR A 425 6.89 10.47 7.36
C TYR A 425 6.64 9.85 5.98
N ALA A 426 5.41 10.00 5.44
CA ALA A 426 5.08 9.45 4.13
C ALA A 426 6.04 9.95 3.03
N PRO A 427 6.48 9.10 2.11
CA PRO A 427 5.97 7.76 1.79
C PRO A 427 6.52 6.60 2.64
N TYR A 428 7.34 6.85 3.67
CA TYR A 428 7.84 5.81 4.58
C TYR A 428 6.66 5.13 5.32
N GLN A 429 6.72 3.80 5.47
CA GLN A 429 5.69 3.01 6.14
C GLN A 429 6.19 2.40 7.45
N PRO A 430 5.96 3.03 8.61
CA PRO A 430 6.32 2.48 9.90
C PRO A 430 5.27 1.45 10.34
N ARG A 431 5.43 0.20 9.89
CA ARG A 431 4.43 -0.87 10.04
C ARG A 431 4.14 -1.22 11.49
N PHE A 432 5.17 -1.22 12.35
CA PHE A 432 5.00 -1.48 13.77
C PHE A 432 4.11 -0.43 14.44
N ASP A 433 4.51 0.85 14.32
CA ASP A 433 3.76 1.98 14.92
C ASP A 433 2.33 2.07 14.38
N TRP A 434 2.16 1.79 13.08
CA TRP A 434 0.84 1.82 12.45
C TRP A 434 -0.06 0.69 12.94
N ASN A 435 0.45 -0.55 13.05
CA ASN A 435 -0.35 -1.67 13.56
C ASN A 435 -0.76 -1.49 15.01
N LEU A 436 0.07 -0.86 15.83
CA LEU A 436 -0.32 -0.52 17.20
C LEU A 436 -1.47 0.48 17.26
N TRP A 437 -1.62 1.35 16.26
CA TRP A 437 -2.80 2.21 16.16
C TRP A 437 -4.06 1.37 15.86
N PHE A 438 -4.01 0.43 14.92
CA PHE A 438 -5.14 -0.49 14.70
C PHE A 438 -5.45 -1.31 15.96
N ALA A 439 -4.43 -1.86 16.61
CA ALA A 439 -4.59 -2.61 17.85
C ALA A 439 -5.29 -1.77 18.94
N SER A 440 -5.00 -0.46 19.01
CA SER A 440 -5.62 0.42 20.02
C SER A 440 -7.13 0.59 19.84
N LEU A 441 -7.67 0.32 18.67
CA LEU A 441 -9.12 0.37 18.37
C LEU A 441 -9.85 -0.94 18.71
N SER A 442 -9.10 -2.00 18.94
CA SER A 442 -9.58 -3.35 19.23
C SER A 442 -9.27 -3.76 20.68
N THR A 443 -9.31 -5.04 20.98
CA THR A 443 -8.95 -5.61 22.28
C THR A 443 -7.66 -6.44 22.16
N TRP A 444 -6.90 -6.54 23.25
CA TRP A 444 -5.66 -7.32 23.28
C TRP A 444 -5.86 -8.80 22.89
N ARG A 445 -7.08 -9.36 23.08
CA ARG A 445 -7.39 -10.75 22.69
C ARG A 445 -7.50 -10.92 21.17
N GLN A 446 -7.89 -9.87 20.45
CA GLN A 446 -8.02 -9.86 19.00
C GLN A 446 -6.71 -9.44 18.32
N GLU A 447 -5.80 -8.81 19.08
CA GLU A 447 -4.57 -8.20 18.58
C GLU A 447 -3.32 -8.87 19.20
N PRO A 448 -2.92 -10.05 18.74
CA PRO A 448 -1.83 -10.83 19.32
C PRO A 448 -0.47 -10.10 19.29
N ILE A 449 -0.30 -9.12 18.39
CA ILE A 449 0.93 -8.35 18.26
C ILE A 449 1.34 -7.66 19.56
N VAL A 450 0.38 -7.26 20.42
CA VAL A 450 0.69 -6.53 21.67
C VAL A 450 1.31 -7.46 22.69
N VAL A 451 0.67 -8.59 22.98
CA VAL A 451 1.18 -9.59 23.94
C VAL A 451 2.50 -10.19 23.44
N ARG A 452 2.62 -10.48 22.14
CA ARG A 452 3.86 -10.96 21.53
C ARG A 452 5.00 -9.94 21.65
N THR A 453 4.68 -8.64 21.56
CA THR A 453 5.69 -7.59 21.79
C THR A 453 6.13 -7.57 23.25
N GLU A 454 5.20 -7.67 24.22
CA GLU A 454 5.54 -7.75 25.66
C GLU A 454 6.46 -8.95 25.96
N GLU A 455 6.14 -10.12 25.44
CA GLU A 455 6.97 -11.32 25.57
C GLU A 455 8.38 -11.11 24.99
N SER A 456 8.48 -10.48 23.82
CA SER A 456 9.77 -10.20 23.18
C SER A 456 10.61 -9.19 23.97
N LEU A 457 9.97 -8.18 24.56
CA LEU A 457 10.64 -7.22 25.44
C LEU A 457 11.16 -7.90 26.72
N LEU A 458 10.40 -8.83 27.32
CA LEU A 458 10.84 -9.64 28.47
C LEU A 458 12.01 -10.57 28.13
N ARG A 459 12.07 -11.09 26.90
CA ARG A 459 13.22 -11.88 26.41
C ARG A 459 14.42 -11.03 26.05
N GLY A 460 14.23 -9.73 25.80
CA GLY A 460 15.25 -8.83 25.30
C GLY A 460 15.60 -9.06 23.83
N ASP A 461 14.63 -9.46 23.01
CA ASP A 461 14.82 -9.76 21.60
C ASP A 461 15.33 -8.52 20.84
N ALA A 462 16.60 -8.57 20.42
CA ALA A 462 17.30 -7.42 19.84
C ALA A 462 16.60 -6.89 18.56
N ASP A 463 16.04 -7.77 17.74
CA ASP A 463 15.34 -7.39 16.50
C ASP A 463 14.04 -6.63 16.78
N VAL A 464 13.32 -6.97 17.87
CA VAL A 464 12.10 -6.26 18.29
C VAL A 464 12.47 -4.93 18.95
N LEU A 465 13.52 -4.88 19.76
CA LEU A 465 14.02 -3.65 20.35
C LEU A 465 14.42 -2.59 19.29
N LEU A 466 14.90 -3.02 18.12
CA LEU A 466 15.19 -2.11 17.00
C LEU A 466 13.93 -1.42 16.40
N LEU A 467 12.74 -1.88 16.69
CA LEU A 467 11.49 -1.20 16.27
C LEU A 467 11.23 0.08 17.09
N PHE A 468 11.76 0.15 18.29
CA PHE A 468 11.66 1.32 19.18
C PHE A 468 12.76 2.35 18.91
N ALA A 469 12.56 3.58 19.37
CA ALA A 469 13.55 4.65 19.26
C ALA A 469 14.71 4.49 20.26
N GLY A 470 14.52 3.69 21.31
CA GLY A 470 15.54 3.39 22.31
C GLY A 470 15.14 2.22 23.19
N ASN A 471 16.11 1.68 23.92
CA ASN A 471 15.90 0.63 24.92
C ASN A 471 16.17 1.19 26.32
N PRO A 472 15.15 1.30 27.21
CA PRO A 472 15.36 1.75 28.59
C PRO A 472 16.09 0.74 29.48
N PHE A 473 16.26 -0.51 29.00
CA PHE A 473 16.93 -1.61 29.70
C PHE A 473 18.17 -2.11 28.94
N PRO A 474 19.24 -1.31 28.81
CA PRO A 474 20.37 -1.63 27.92
C PRO A 474 21.25 -2.80 28.42
N HIS A 475 21.22 -3.14 29.73
CA HIS A 475 22.09 -4.13 30.32
C HIS A 475 21.41 -5.50 30.49
N SER A 476 20.16 -5.52 30.87
CA SER A 476 19.36 -6.74 31.04
C SER A 476 17.90 -6.46 30.71
N PRO A 477 17.14 -7.42 30.15
CA PRO A 477 15.70 -7.24 29.96
C PRO A 477 14.99 -7.01 31.29
N PRO A 478 13.89 -6.23 31.32
CA PRO A 478 13.14 -5.99 32.54
C PRO A 478 12.53 -7.28 33.09
N ARG A 479 12.26 -7.29 34.40
CA ARG A 479 11.54 -8.39 35.03
C ARG A 479 10.06 -8.44 34.66
N GLN A 480 9.44 -7.26 34.50
CA GLN A 480 8.03 -7.12 34.19
C GLN A 480 7.83 -6.17 33.00
N VAL A 481 6.81 -6.48 32.16
CA VAL A 481 6.39 -5.62 31.05
C VAL A 481 4.87 -5.50 31.08
N ARG A 482 4.37 -4.31 30.78
CA ARG A 482 2.94 -4.04 30.61
C ARG A 482 2.68 -3.13 29.41
N ALA A 483 1.51 -3.27 28.81
CA ALA A 483 0.98 -2.34 27.82
C ALA A 483 -0.16 -1.52 28.45
N VAL A 484 0.00 -0.21 28.48
CA VAL A 484 -1.03 0.73 28.95
C VAL A 484 -1.65 1.45 27.77
N ILE A 485 -2.91 1.85 27.91
CA ILE A 485 -3.62 2.59 26.86
C ILE A 485 -3.90 4.01 27.31
N TRP A 486 -3.66 4.94 26.39
CA TRP A 486 -3.88 6.35 26.54
C TRP A 486 -4.90 6.84 25.52
N GLN A 487 -5.74 7.81 25.89
CA GLN A 487 -6.50 8.62 24.95
C GLN A 487 -5.77 9.93 24.69
N TYR A 488 -5.74 10.36 23.43
CA TYR A 488 -5.03 11.56 22.97
C TYR A 488 -5.99 12.52 22.27
N TRP A 489 -5.71 13.80 22.42
CA TRP A 489 -6.36 14.89 21.69
C TRP A 489 -5.32 15.91 21.26
N PHE A 490 -5.55 16.56 20.15
CA PHE A 490 -4.82 17.77 19.83
C PHE A 490 -5.13 18.87 20.87
N THR A 491 -4.11 19.65 21.23
CA THR A 491 -4.29 20.85 22.05
C THR A 491 -4.99 21.93 21.25
N THR A 492 -5.75 22.78 21.91
CA THR A 492 -6.27 24.01 21.30
C THR A 492 -5.13 25.00 20.97
N PRO A 493 -5.34 25.96 20.05
CA PRO A 493 -4.35 27.00 19.78
C PRO A 493 -3.94 27.84 21.02
N ALA A 494 -4.84 27.99 22.01
CA ALA A 494 -4.55 28.65 23.26
C ALA A 494 -3.63 27.81 24.15
N GLU A 495 -3.95 26.53 24.37
CA GLU A 495 -3.12 25.59 25.12
C GLU A 495 -1.73 25.45 24.51
N LYS A 496 -1.64 25.34 23.18
CA LYS A 496 -0.35 25.25 22.49
C LYS A 496 0.51 26.48 22.72
N ARG A 497 -0.07 27.68 22.69
CA ARG A 497 0.68 28.91 22.95
C ARG A 497 1.14 29.04 24.39
N SER A 498 0.32 28.59 25.36
CA SER A 498 0.64 28.71 26.78
C SER A 498 1.55 27.63 27.33
N GLN A 499 1.41 26.38 26.81
CA GLN A 499 2.10 25.19 27.35
C GLN A 499 3.18 24.64 26.39
N GLY A 500 3.21 25.05 25.13
CA GLY A 500 4.13 24.54 24.12
C GLY A 500 3.80 23.10 23.63
N THR A 501 2.66 22.52 24.08
CA THR A 501 2.28 21.15 23.80
C THR A 501 1.42 21.03 22.54
N TRP A 502 1.58 19.93 21.79
CA TRP A 502 0.77 19.58 20.63
C TRP A 502 -0.37 18.65 21.00
N TRP A 503 -0.22 17.90 22.12
CA TRP A 503 -1.12 16.86 22.55
C TRP A 503 -1.53 17.04 24.00
N ARG A 504 -2.79 16.67 24.27
CA ARG A 504 -3.28 16.30 25.60
C ARG A 504 -3.43 14.79 25.63
N ARG A 505 -3.18 14.16 26.76
CA ARG A 505 -3.39 12.71 26.93
C ARG A 505 -3.91 12.38 28.31
N GLN A 506 -4.68 11.28 28.38
CA GLN A 506 -5.20 10.71 29.60
C GLN A 506 -4.97 9.21 29.59
N GLN A 507 -4.38 8.65 30.65
CA GLN A 507 -4.24 7.22 30.80
C GLN A 507 -5.58 6.59 31.13
N LEU A 508 -5.95 5.52 30.41
CA LEU A 508 -7.20 4.82 30.61
C LEU A 508 -7.02 3.51 31.42
N GLY A 509 -5.80 3.02 31.54
CA GLY A 509 -5.49 1.79 32.29
C GLY A 509 -4.60 0.81 31.51
N LEU A 510 -4.62 -0.45 31.93
CA LEU A 510 -3.95 -1.55 31.22
C LEU A 510 -4.69 -1.88 29.94
N TYR A 511 -3.94 -2.06 28.83
CA TYR A 511 -4.47 -2.56 27.57
C TYR A 511 -4.39 -4.08 27.48
N ALA A 512 -3.24 -4.67 27.87
CA ALA A 512 -2.96 -6.09 27.84
C ALA A 512 -2.50 -6.56 29.23
N PRO A 513 -2.44 -7.90 29.50
CA PRO A 513 -1.97 -8.42 30.79
C PRO A 513 -0.56 -7.95 31.11
N THR A 514 -0.29 -7.58 32.36
CA THR A 514 1.07 -7.39 32.83
C THR A 514 1.78 -8.74 32.90
N LEU A 515 2.89 -8.89 32.20
CA LEU A 515 3.68 -10.11 32.14
C LEU A 515 4.93 -10.01 32.99
N GLU A 516 5.30 -11.12 33.64
CA GLU A 516 6.51 -11.23 34.45
C GLU A 516 7.36 -12.43 34.01
N ARG A 517 8.67 -12.23 33.92
CA ARG A 517 9.63 -13.31 33.70
C ARG A 517 10.00 -13.95 35.03
N GLN A 518 9.65 -15.21 35.20
CA GLN A 518 9.95 -16.04 36.38
C GLN A 518 11.43 -16.42 36.40
N PRO A 519 11.97 -16.79 37.57
CA PRO A 519 13.38 -17.23 37.69
C PRO A 519 13.76 -18.44 36.84
N ASP A 520 12.78 -19.29 36.49
CA ASP A 520 12.94 -20.44 35.59
C ASP A 520 12.87 -20.08 34.10
N GLY A 521 12.73 -18.78 33.77
CA GLY A 521 12.62 -18.25 32.41
C GLY A 521 11.22 -18.30 31.81
N ARG A 522 10.23 -18.89 32.49
CA ARG A 522 8.84 -18.88 32.05
C ARG A 522 8.22 -17.48 32.18
N ILE A 523 7.30 -17.15 31.30
CA ILE A 523 6.52 -15.92 31.36
C ILE A 523 5.17 -16.24 32.01
N ALA A 524 4.80 -15.49 33.04
CA ALA A 524 3.54 -15.61 33.75
C ALA A 524 2.77 -14.29 33.71
N VAL A 525 1.46 -14.38 33.80
CA VAL A 525 0.58 -13.20 33.93
C VAL A 525 0.55 -12.78 35.40
N LEU A 526 0.94 -11.55 35.68
CA LEU A 526 0.89 -10.96 37.02
C LEU A 526 -0.43 -10.24 37.28
N GLU A 527 -0.96 -9.52 36.29
CA GLU A 527 -2.18 -8.75 36.40
C GLU A 527 -2.95 -8.79 35.08
N TRP A 528 -4.27 -8.94 35.15
CA TRP A 528 -5.15 -8.90 34.00
C TRP A 528 -5.76 -7.52 33.80
N PRO A 529 -5.87 -7.04 32.55
CA PRO A 529 -6.60 -5.79 32.28
C PRO A 529 -8.09 -5.97 32.60
N PRO A 530 -8.79 -4.87 32.95
CA PRO A 530 -10.25 -4.88 33.07
C PRO A 530 -10.88 -5.29 31.75
N ALA A 531 -12.14 -5.79 31.81
CA ALA A 531 -12.88 -6.08 30.59
C ALA A 531 -13.02 -4.80 29.74
N MET A 532 -12.60 -4.88 28.50
CA MET A 532 -12.64 -3.77 27.55
C MET A 532 -13.48 -4.15 26.34
N GLU A 533 -14.32 -3.20 25.90
CA GLU A 533 -14.99 -3.27 24.61
C GLU A 533 -14.10 -2.65 23.52
N PRO A 534 -14.26 -3.08 22.25
CA PRO A 534 -13.60 -2.41 21.12
C PRO A 534 -13.93 -0.91 21.09
N ARG A 535 -12.96 -0.10 20.72
CA ARG A 535 -13.06 1.37 20.70
C ARG A 535 -13.20 1.86 19.26
N GLU A 536 -14.36 1.67 18.68
CA GLU A 536 -14.64 2.16 17.34
C GLU A 536 -14.84 3.68 17.28
#